data_8e294924eaf7ae858078251f4d51235a
#
_entry.id   8e294924eaf7ae858078251f4d51235a
#
_cell.length_a   1.000
_cell.length_b   1.000
_cell.length_c   1.000
_cell.angle_alpha   90.00
_cell.angle_beta   90.00
_cell.angle_gamma   90.00
#
_symmetry.space_group_name_H-M   'P 1'
#
loop_
_entity.id
_entity.type
_entity.pdbx_description
1 polymer ?
#
loop_
_entity_poly.entity_id
_entity_poly.type
_entity_poly.pdbx_seq_one_letter_code
_entity_poly.pdbx_strand_id
1 'polypeptide(L)'
;MAQMIRYGNELIRINAQQNTIEYSRDGRNWLTRCKNVSLGTFMDLVDYGGLIMACTSKGVFSSKDKGQNWNICCKTGSYGDFLQLAVDGPNMLASTSKGVYYSKDGGHNWHRR
;
A
#
# COMPACT_ATOMS: atom_id res chain seq x y z
N MET A 1 7.46 9.63 3.65
CA MET A 1 7.01 8.24 3.43
C MET A 1 5.87 7.93 4.37
N ALA A 2 4.71 7.63 3.85
CA ALA A 2 3.54 7.38 4.67
C ALA A 2 3.43 5.89 4.97
N GLN A 3 3.67 5.53 6.22
CA GLN A 3 3.44 4.17 6.70
C GLN A 3 2.22 4.11 7.61
N MET A 4 1.47 5.20 7.68
CA MET A 4 0.25 5.29 8.46
C MET A 4 -0.75 6.15 7.71
N ILE A 5 -2.00 5.69 7.64
CA ILE A 5 -3.09 6.43 7.01
C ILE A 5 -4.27 6.49 7.97
N ARG A 6 -5.11 7.50 7.76
CA ARG A 6 -6.42 7.55 8.41
C ARG A 6 -7.46 7.03 7.44
N TYR A 7 -8.23 6.04 7.86
CA TYR A 7 -9.24 5.41 7.03
C TYR A 7 -10.56 5.35 7.81
N GLY A 8 -11.48 6.25 7.51
CA GLY A 8 -12.70 6.38 8.28
C GLY A 8 -12.38 6.81 9.70
N ASN A 9 -12.83 6.03 10.69
CA ASN A 9 -12.55 6.30 12.09
C ASN A 9 -11.40 5.48 12.65
N GLU A 10 -10.58 4.91 11.78
CA GLU A 10 -9.44 4.09 12.18
C GLU A 10 -8.13 4.69 11.65
N LEU A 11 -7.07 4.44 12.39
CA LEU A 11 -5.70 4.64 11.91
C LEU A 11 -5.17 3.27 11.52
N ILE A 12 -4.50 3.21 10.36
CA ILE A 12 -3.94 1.96 9.83
C ILE A 12 -2.47 2.23 9.55
N ARG A 13 -1.60 1.35 10.02
CA ARG A 13 -0.16 1.53 9.86
C ARG A 13 0.55 0.23 9.52
N ILE A 14 1.76 0.39 8.99
CA ILE A 14 2.71 -0.71 8.83
C ILE A 14 3.54 -0.79 10.09
N ASN A 15 3.62 -1.98 10.70
CA ASN A 15 4.62 -2.27 11.71
C ASN A 15 5.81 -2.90 11.00
N ALA A 16 6.86 -2.11 10.80
CA ALA A 16 8.01 -2.55 10.01
C ALA A 16 8.82 -3.66 10.69
N GLN A 17 8.84 -3.68 12.01
CA GLN A 17 9.60 -4.68 12.74
C GLN A 17 8.99 -6.07 12.60
N GLN A 18 7.66 -6.15 12.59
CA GLN A 18 6.94 -7.42 12.49
C GLN A 18 6.38 -7.68 11.10
N ASN A 19 6.44 -6.70 10.23
CA ASN A 19 5.89 -6.75 8.88
C ASN A 19 4.39 -7.08 8.90
N THR A 20 3.64 -6.30 9.68
CA THR A 20 2.20 -6.48 9.82
C THR A 20 1.47 -5.19 9.52
N ILE A 21 0.18 -5.31 9.21
CA ILE A 21 -0.72 -4.17 9.15
C ILE A 21 -1.45 -4.12 10.48
N GLU A 22 -1.41 -2.97 11.13
CA GLU A 22 -2.04 -2.75 12.41
C GLU A 22 -3.07 -1.63 12.30
N TYR A 23 -4.06 -1.66 13.19
CA TYR A 23 -5.06 -0.61 13.25
C TYR A 23 -5.32 -0.16 14.68
N SER A 24 -5.82 1.07 14.81
CA SER A 24 -6.18 1.63 16.10
C SER A 24 -7.37 2.56 15.91
N ARG A 25 -8.26 2.59 16.89
CA ARG A 25 -9.39 3.54 16.92
C ARG A 25 -9.12 4.73 17.81
N ASP A 26 -8.15 4.62 18.70
CA ASP A 26 -7.83 5.68 19.67
C ASP A 26 -6.41 6.22 19.52
N GLY A 27 -5.62 5.68 18.60
CA GLY A 27 -4.24 6.09 18.39
C GLY A 27 -3.25 5.59 19.44
N ARG A 28 -3.73 4.86 20.43
CA ARG A 28 -2.89 4.38 21.54
C ARG A 28 -2.76 2.87 21.53
N ASN A 29 -3.88 2.18 21.33
CA ASN A 29 -3.91 0.73 21.33
C ASN A 29 -3.96 0.23 19.91
N TRP A 30 -2.99 -0.59 19.54
CA TRP A 30 -2.83 -1.09 18.18
C TRP A 30 -3.04 -2.59 18.17
N LEU A 31 -3.86 -3.04 17.23
CA LEU A 31 -4.16 -4.46 17.04
C LEU A 31 -3.67 -4.89 15.66
N THR A 32 -3.24 -6.13 15.55
CA THR A 32 -2.83 -6.69 14.26
C THR A 32 -4.04 -6.96 13.41
N ARG A 33 -4.03 -6.45 12.16
CA ARG A 33 -5.09 -6.72 11.21
C ARG A 33 -4.67 -7.71 10.14
N CYS A 34 -3.44 -7.65 9.67
CA CYS A 34 -2.94 -8.55 8.65
C CYS A 34 -1.50 -8.95 8.98
N LYS A 35 -1.26 -10.26 8.95
CA LYS A 35 0.05 -10.84 9.19
C LYS A 35 0.27 -11.93 8.16
N ASN A 36 0.49 -11.55 6.90
CA ASN A 36 0.56 -12.50 5.81
C ASN A 36 1.89 -12.35 5.08
N VAL A 37 2.81 -13.26 5.36
CA VAL A 37 4.16 -13.23 4.80
C VAL A 37 4.16 -13.45 3.28
N SER A 38 3.12 -14.04 2.72
CA SER A 38 3.06 -14.26 1.27
C SER A 38 2.92 -12.96 0.48
N LEU A 39 2.54 -11.86 1.14
CA LEU A 39 2.42 -10.56 0.50
C LEU A 39 3.77 -9.85 0.34
N GLY A 40 4.82 -10.35 0.98
CA GLY A 40 6.13 -9.70 0.96
C GLY A 40 6.26 -8.67 2.07
N THR A 41 7.31 -7.86 1.98
CA THR A 41 7.57 -6.82 2.98
C THR A 41 6.78 -5.56 2.62
N PHE A 42 5.95 -5.10 3.55
CA PHE A 42 5.18 -3.87 3.35
C PHE A 42 6.10 -2.65 3.34
N MET A 43 5.94 -1.80 2.32
CA MET A 43 6.77 -0.61 2.14
C MET A 43 5.98 0.67 2.37
N ASP A 44 4.75 0.75 1.87
CA ASP A 44 3.96 1.98 1.95
C ASP A 44 2.47 1.68 1.81
N LEU A 45 1.65 2.60 2.34
CA LEU A 45 0.19 2.53 2.28
C LEU A 45 -0.37 3.85 1.79
N VAL A 46 -1.46 3.81 1.02
CA VAL A 46 -2.25 4.99 0.69
C VAL A 46 -3.74 4.64 0.66
N ASP A 47 -4.58 5.66 0.87
CA ASP A 47 -6.03 5.56 0.69
C ASP A 47 -6.35 6.08 -0.72
N TYR A 48 -6.81 5.20 -1.59
CA TYR A 48 -7.13 5.54 -2.97
C TYR A 48 -8.63 5.36 -3.18
N GLY A 49 -9.39 6.42 -2.90
CA GLY A 49 -10.82 6.44 -3.15
C GLY A 49 -11.60 5.33 -2.44
N GLY A 50 -11.22 5.01 -1.20
CA GLY A 50 -11.89 3.97 -0.43
C GLY A 50 -11.22 2.61 -0.48
N LEU A 51 -10.26 2.42 -1.38
CA LEU A 51 -9.39 1.25 -1.37
C LEU A 51 -8.11 1.58 -0.64
N ILE A 52 -7.62 0.66 0.16
CA ILE A 52 -6.29 0.80 0.72
C ILE A 52 -5.34 0.12 -0.23
N MET A 53 -4.34 0.86 -0.70
CA MET A 53 -3.31 0.33 -1.58
C MET A 53 -2.02 0.23 -0.80
N ALA A 54 -1.30 -0.86 -1.04
CA ALA A 54 0.00 -1.08 -0.41
C ALA A 54 1.00 -1.48 -1.47
N CYS A 55 2.22 -1.02 -1.34
CA CYS A 55 3.32 -1.60 -2.09
C CYS A 55 4.18 -2.43 -1.16
N THR A 56 4.63 -3.56 -1.68
CA THR A 56 5.46 -4.50 -0.96
C THR A 56 6.62 -4.93 -1.83
N SER A 57 7.51 -5.74 -1.26
CA SER A 57 8.61 -6.31 -2.04
C SER A 57 8.15 -7.19 -3.20
N LYS A 58 6.87 -7.58 -3.23
CA LYS A 58 6.31 -8.41 -4.31
C LYS A 58 5.44 -7.64 -5.29
N GLY A 59 5.15 -6.37 -5.04
CA GLY A 59 4.38 -5.57 -5.98
C GLY A 59 3.40 -4.64 -5.30
N VAL A 60 2.30 -4.34 -6.00
CA VAL A 60 1.25 -3.44 -5.52
C VAL A 60 -0.01 -4.28 -5.27
N PHE A 61 -0.59 -4.08 -4.10
CA PHE A 61 -1.78 -4.80 -3.66
C PHE A 61 -2.88 -3.82 -3.27
N SER A 62 -4.12 -4.29 -3.34
CA SER A 62 -5.28 -3.50 -2.89
C SER A 62 -6.10 -4.28 -1.89
N SER A 63 -6.75 -3.56 -0.97
CA SER A 63 -7.64 -4.14 0.01
C SER A 63 -8.97 -3.40 0.00
N LYS A 64 -10.07 -4.15 0.01
CA LYS A 64 -11.42 -3.61 0.11
C LYS A 64 -11.99 -3.73 1.51
N ASP A 65 -11.29 -4.40 2.40
CA ASP A 65 -11.78 -4.73 3.74
C ASP A 65 -10.87 -4.19 4.85
N LYS A 66 -10.42 -2.96 4.65
CA LYS A 66 -9.66 -2.19 5.64
C LYS A 66 -8.28 -2.77 5.94
N GLY A 67 -7.73 -3.52 5.00
CA GLY A 67 -6.39 -4.08 5.15
C GLY A 67 -6.34 -5.50 5.68
N GLN A 68 -7.49 -6.18 5.77
CA GLN A 68 -7.50 -7.58 6.22
C GLN A 68 -7.04 -8.53 5.12
N ASN A 69 -7.60 -8.38 3.94
CA ASN A 69 -7.27 -9.21 2.78
C ASN A 69 -6.80 -8.34 1.63
N TRP A 70 -5.86 -8.86 0.87
CA TRP A 70 -5.19 -8.12 -0.18
C TRP A 70 -5.23 -8.88 -1.50
N ASN A 71 -5.44 -8.13 -2.58
CA ASN A 71 -5.42 -8.67 -3.94
C ASN A 71 -4.29 -8.04 -4.71
N ILE A 72 -3.58 -8.85 -5.51
CA ILE A 72 -2.47 -8.35 -6.31
C ILE A 72 -3.00 -7.49 -7.45
N CYS A 73 -2.40 -6.32 -7.63
CA CYS A 73 -2.67 -5.45 -8.76
C CYS A 73 -1.55 -5.52 -9.78
N CYS A 74 -0.30 -5.51 -9.32
CA CYS A 74 0.85 -5.50 -10.20
C CYS A 74 2.03 -6.14 -9.48
N LYS A 75 2.70 -7.07 -10.14
CA LYS A 75 3.89 -7.72 -9.57
C LYS A 75 5.11 -6.87 -9.80
N THR A 76 6.06 -6.96 -8.87
CA THR A 76 7.40 -6.39 -9.04
C THR A 76 8.04 -7.01 -10.28
N GLY A 77 8.69 -6.17 -11.07
CA GLY A 77 9.34 -6.67 -12.30
C GLY A 77 9.86 -5.53 -13.14
N SER A 78 9.26 -5.34 -14.32
CA SER A 78 9.76 -4.37 -15.30
C SER A 78 9.78 -2.93 -14.78
N TYR A 79 8.97 -2.60 -13.81
CA TYR A 79 8.92 -1.25 -13.24
C TYR A 79 9.95 -1.04 -12.13
N GLY A 80 10.65 -2.07 -11.72
CA GLY A 80 11.54 -2.03 -10.57
C GLY A 80 10.81 -2.33 -9.28
N ASP A 81 11.49 -2.10 -8.15
CA ASP A 81 10.89 -2.31 -6.84
C ASP A 81 10.04 -1.12 -6.46
N PHE A 82 8.80 -1.36 -6.07
CA PHE A 82 7.91 -0.29 -5.59
C PHE A 82 8.33 0.12 -4.19
N LEU A 83 8.59 1.41 -3.99
CA LEU A 83 9.10 1.94 -2.73
C LEU A 83 8.11 2.84 -2.01
N GLN A 84 7.36 3.66 -2.77
CA GLN A 84 6.38 4.58 -2.22
C GLN A 84 5.21 4.70 -3.16
N LEU A 85 4.05 4.99 -2.58
CA LEU A 85 2.83 5.28 -3.34
C LEU A 85 2.32 6.65 -2.96
N ALA A 86 1.65 7.30 -3.91
CA ALA A 86 0.96 8.57 -3.68
C ALA A 86 -0.29 8.61 -4.55
N VAL A 87 -1.23 9.47 -4.19
CA VAL A 87 -2.45 9.67 -4.96
C VAL A 87 -2.41 11.07 -5.57
N ASP A 88 -2.72 11.15 -6.86
CA ASP A 88 -2.74 12.42 -7.59
C ASP A 88 -4.06 12.48 -8.38
N GLY A 89 -5.12 12.97 -7.71
CA GLY A 89 -6.46 12.97 -8.29
C GLY A 89 -6.91 11.55 -8.61
N PRO A 90 -7.34 11.28 -9.85
CA PRO A 90 -7.75 9.93 -10.24
C PRO A 90 -6.59 8.97 -10.47
N ASN A 91 -5.35 9.48 -10.47
CA ASN A 91 -4.17 8.70 -10.78
C ASN A 91 -3.43 8.30 -9.51
N MET A 92 -2.68 7.22 -9.60
CA MET A 92 -1.71 6.85 -8.59
C MET A 92 -0.31 7.12 -9.09
N LEU A 93 0.57 7.51 -8.18
CA LEU A 93 1.99 7.67 -8.44
C LEU A 93 2.76 6.64 -7.63
N ALA A 94 3.84 6.16 -8.18
CA ALA A 94 4.74 5.25 -7.47
C ALA A 94 6.18 5.66 -7.71
N SER A 95 6.94 5.71 -6.63
CA SER A 95 8.40 5.80 -6.72
C SER A 95 8.94 4.39 -6.70
N THR A 96 9.78 4.06 -7.68
CA THR A 96 10.37 2.74 -7.80
C THR A 96 11.88 2.86 -7.92
N SER A 97 12.55 1.72 -7.85
CA SER A 97 14.01 1.69 -8.02
C SER A 97 14.44 2.11 -9.43
N LYS A 98 13.51 2.17 -10.40
CA LYS A 98 13.79 2.59 -11.78
C LYS A 98 13.22 3.96 -12.13
N GLY A 99 12.62 4.66 -11.19
CA GLY A 99 12.09 5.99 -11.41
C GLY A 99 10.66 6.14 -10.92
N VAL A 100 9.99 7.19 -11.40
CA VAL A 100 8.62 7.50 -11.00
C VAL A 100 7.68 7.07 -12.12
N TYR A 101 6.61 6.40 -11.71
CA TYR A 101 5.59 5.90 -12.63
C TYR A 101 4.22 6.39 -12.17
N TYR A 102 3.26 6.40 -13.09
CA TYR A 102 1.87 6.70 -12.76
C TYR A 102 0.96 5.62 -13.34
N SER A 103 -0.21 5.46 -12.70
CA SER A 103 -1.22 4.50 -13.11
C SER A 103 -2.56 5.18 -13.18
N LYS A 104 -3.32 4.90 -14.24
CA LYS A 104 -4.68 5.41 -14.44
C LYS A 104 -5.76 4.37 -14.14
N ASP A 105 -5.36 3.15 -13.80
CA ASP A 105 -6.28 2.03 -13.66
C ASP A 105 -6.17 1.34 -12.30
N GLY A 106 -5.85 2.12 -11.27
CA GLY A 106 -5.82 1.61 -9.90
C GLY A 106 -4.62 0.75 -9.58
N GLY A 107 -3.50 0.99 -10.25
CA GLY A 107 -2.25 0.31 -9.93
C GLY A 107 -2.02 -0.97 -10.71
N HIS A 108 -2.84 -1.26 -11.72
CA HIS A 108 -2.66 -2.47 -12.54
C HIS A 108 -1.61 -2.26 -13.62
N ASN A 109 -1.66 -1.14 -14.32
CA ASN A 109 -0.70 -0.80 -15.36
C ASN A 109 -0.04 0.53 -15.04
N TRP A 110 1.23 0.63 -15.31
CA TRP A 110 2.05 1.78 -14.94
C TRP A 110 2.78 2.32 -16.16
N HIS A 111 2.88 3.65 -16.20
CA HIS A 111 3.59 4.35 -17.28
C HIS A 111 4.67 5.22 -16.65
N ARG A 112 5.80 5.31 -17.33
CA ARG A 112 6.89 6.14 -16.84
C ARG A 112 6.51 7.61 -16.91
N ARG A 113 6.82 8.32 -15.84
CA ARG A 113 6.51 9.73 -15.77
C ARG A 113 7.69 10.58 -16.23
#